data_36bcdcd48f6cb85ea847e36d2919923a
#
_entry.id   36bcdcd48f6cb85ea847e36d2919923a
#
_cell.length_a   1.000
_cell.length_b   1.000
_cell.length_c   1.000
_cell.angle_alpha   90.00
_cell.angle_beta   90.00
_cell.angle_gamma   90.00
#
_symmetry.space_group_name_H-M   'P 1'
#
loop_
_entity.id
_entity.type
_entity.pdbx_description
1 polymer ?
#
loop_
_entity_poly.entity_id
_entity_poly.type
_entity_poly.pdbx_seq_one_letter_code
_entity_poly.pdbx_strand_id
1 'polypeptide(L)'
;VNAAVNMNKLLQISSGAVYTDEGEALEFDIQHRYKVLREVIDESSKKVLIFVPFKHTIDILTKKLREDKISTEVIRGDVSAPNRTKIFKQFQQQADPKVLVIQPQAAAHGVTLTAANTVVWWGPTSSLETYAQANARVHRSGQDHKCTVVQLQGSNVERRVYALLDNR
;
A
#
# COMPACT_ATOMS: atom_id res chain seq x y z
N VAL A 1 -18.16 -20.90 9.54
CA VAL A 1 -17.23 -19.87 9.06
C VAL A 1 -17.71 -18.53 9.57
N ASN A 2 -16.85 -17.75 10.25
CA ASN A 2 -17.30 -16.47 10.80
C ASN A 2 -17.23 -15.33 9.77
N ALA A 3 -18.00 -14.28 10.00
CA ALA A 3 -18.11 -13.16 9.07
C ALA A 3 -16.77 -12.42 8.84
N ALA A 4 -15.92 -12.37 9.85
CA ALA A 4 -14.62 -11.72 9.75
C ALA A 4 -13.66 -12.47 8.81
N VAL A 5 -13.67 -13.80 8.84
CA VAL A 5 -12.88 -14.63 7.93
C VAL A 5 -13.36 -14.44 6.51
N ASN A 6 -14.68 -14.43 6.29
CA ASN A 6 -15.25 -14.20 4.95
C ASN A 6 -14.91 -12.82 4.41
N MET A 7 -14.98 -11.79 5.24
CA MET A 7 -14.60 -10.44 4.85
C MET A 7 -13.13 -10.38 4.44
N ASN A 8 -12.23 -10.98 5.22
CA ASN A 8 -10.81 -11.01 4.91
C ASN A 8 -10.52 -11.71 3.57
N LYS A 9 -11.18 -12.84 3.30
CA LYS A 9 -11.06 -13.53 2.00
C LYS A 9 -11.55 -12.68 0.84
N LEU A 10 -12.68 -11.99 1.00
CA LEU A 10 -13.21 -11.09 -0.03
C LEU A 10 -12.26 -9.91 -0.30
N LEU A 11 -11.64 -9.35 0.73
CA LEU A 11 -10.64 -8.28 0.57
C LEU A 11 -9.39 -8.78 -0.14
N GLN A 12 -8.94 -10.00 0.14
CA GLN A 12 -7.81 -10.63 -0.56
C GLN A 12 -8.13 -10.79 -2.05
N ILE A 13 -9.27 -11.37 -2.39
CA ILE A 13 -9.71 -11.58 -3.79
C ILE A 13 -9.77 -10.25 -4.52
N SER A 14 -10.40 -9.23 -3.93
CA SER A 14 -10.50 -7.89 -4.51
C SER A 14 -9.13 -7.25 -4.74
N SER A 15 -8.17 -7.57 -3.89
CA SER A 15 -6.79 -7.05 -3.94
C SER A 15 -5.92 -7.73 -5.02
N GLY A 16 -6.27 -8.93 -5.49
CA GLY A 16 -5.59 -9.63 -6.58
C GLY A 16 -5.09 -11.03 -6.27
N ALA A 17 -5.19 -11.50 -5.02
CA ALA A 17 -4.79 -12.85 -4.66
C ALA A 17 -5.49 -13.31 -3.39
N VAL A 18 -5.69 -14.61 -3.27
CA VAL A 18 -6.23 -15.23 -2.06
C VAL A 18 -5.45 -16.51 -1.74
N TYR A 19 -5.23 -16.76 -0.46
CA TYR A 19 -4.67 -18.03 -0.01
C TYR A 19 -5.79 -19.05 0.18
N THR A 20 -5.61 -20.25 -0.41
CA THR A 20 -6.49 -21.39 -0.20
C THR A 20 -6.28 -21.97 1.21
N ASP A 21 -7.16 -22.88 1.62
CA ASP A 21 -7.02 -23.57 2.90
C ASP A 21 -5.77 -24.49 2.92
N GLU A 22 -5.29 -24.92 1.75
CA GLU A 22 -4.04 -25.66 1.60
C GLU A 22 -2.79 -24.76 1.59
N GLY A 23 -2.96 -23.44 1.67
CA GLY A 23 -1.87 -22.48 1.69
C GLY A 23 -1.35 -22.07 0.31
N GLU A 24 -2.00 -22.50 -0.77
CA GLU A 24 -1.65 -22.06 -2.12
C GLU A 24 -2.24 -20.69 -2.41
N ALA A 25 -1.52 -19.87 -3.18
CA ALA A 25 -2.00 -18.56 -3.61
C ALA A 25 -2.70 -18.68 -4.97
N LEU A 26 -3.94 -18.15 -5.04
CA LEU A 26 -4.67 -17.96 -6.30
C LEU A 26 -4.58 -16.50 -6.70
N GLU A 27 -4.09 -16.23 -7.90
CA GLU A 27 -3.95 -14.87 -8.43
C GLU A 27 -5.13 -14.51 -9.33
N PHE A 28 -5.55 -13.24 -9.25
CA PHE A 28 -6.61 -12.67 -10.07
C PHE A 28 -6.06 -11.54 -10.93
N ASP A 29 -6.77 -11.20 -12.01
CA ASP A 29 -6.36 -10.12 -12.89
C ASP A 29 -6.44 -8.76 -12.18
N ILE A 30 -5.31 -8.06 -12.13
CA ILE A 30 -5.19 -6.73 -11.52
C ILE A 30 -4.96 -5.62 -12.55
N GLN A 31 -5.05 -5.91 -13.84
CA GLN A 31 -4.67 -4.97 -14.90
C GLN A 31 -5.41 -3.63 -14.82
N HIS A 32 -6.71 -3.65 -14.59
CA HIS A 32 -7.49 -2.41 -14.53
C HIS A 32 -7.08 -1.53 -13.35
N ARG A 33 -6.95 -2.12 -12.17
CA ARG A 33 -6.51 -1.39 -10.97
C ARG A 33 -5.08 -0.90 -11.11
N TYR A 34 -4.22 -1.71 -11.68
CA TYR A 34 -2.82 -1.35 -11.94
C TYR A 34 -2.71 -0.17 -12.90
N LYS A 35 -3.55 -0.13 -13.94
CA LYS A 35 -3.59 1.00 -14.88
C LYS A 35 -3.91 2.30 -14.16
N VAL A 36 -4.89 2.30 -13.27
CA VAL A 36 -5.23 3.48 -12.46
C VAL A 36 -4.07 3.89 -11.56
N LEU A 37 -3.42 2.92 -10.91
CA LEU A 37 -2.22 3.20 -10.10
C LEU A 37 -1.13 3.88 -10.93
N ARG A 38 -0.86 3.39 -12.15
CA ARG A 38 0.13 3.98 -13.03
C ARG A 38 -0.18 5.43 -13.37
N GLU A 39 -1.43 5.74 -13.62
CA GLU A 39 -1.86 7.12 -13.87
C GLU A 39 -1.58 8.01 -12.66
N VAL A 40 -1.86 7.53 -11.45
CA VAL A 40 -1.58 8.27 -10.22
C VAL A 40 -0.07 8.51 -10.04
N ILE A 41 0.76 7.49 -10.28
CA ILE A 41 2.22 7.61 -10.18
C ILE A 41 2.74 8.63 -11.20
N ASP A 42 2.28 8.56 -12.44
CA ASP A 42 2.73 9.43 -13.52
C ASP A 42 2.34 10.91 -13.28
N GLU A 43 1.20 11.14 -12.64
CA GLU A 43 0.72 12.49 -12.29
C GLU A 43 1.37 13.05 -11.02
N SER A 44 1.99 12.23 -10.21
CA SER A 44 2.58 12.66 -8.94
C SER A 44 3.87 13.44 -9.17
N SER A 45 3.95 14.63 -8.60
CA SER A 45 5.13 15.49 -8.67
C SER A 45 6.28 15.04 -7.77
N LYS A 46 5.95 14.27 -6.72
CA LYS A 46 6.92 13.73 -5.76
C LYS A 46 6.81 12.21 -5.74
N LYS A 47 7.46 11.58 -4.77
CA LYS A 47 7.42 10.14 -4.60
C LYS A 47 6.04 9.66 -4.15
N VAL A 48 5.78 8.38 -4.34
CA VAL A 48 4.50 7.75 -4.04
C VAL A 48 4.70 6.62 -3.04
N LEU A 49 3.85 6.60 -2.03
CA LEU A 49 3.78 5.54 -1.04
C LEU A 49 2.54 4.69 -1.33
N ILE A 50 2.72 3.38 -1.46
CA ILE A 50 1.62 2.46 -1.74
C ILE A 50 1.46 1.49 -0.58
N PHE A 51 0.30 1.53 0.06
CA PHE A 51 -0.05 0.58 1.12
C PHE A 51 -0.80 -0.61 0.55
N VAL A 52 -0.28 -1.81 0.81
CA VAL A 52 -0.85 -3.08 0.35
C VAL A 52 -0.97 -4.02 1.54
N PRO A 53 -2.20 -4.37 1.98
CA PRO A 53 -2.40 -5.16 3.19
C PRO A 53 -1.95 -6.62 3.12
N PHE A 54 -1.80 -7.19 1.92
CA PHE A 54 -1.57 -8.62 1.74
C PHE A 54 -0.22 -8.91 1.06
N LYS A 55 0.59 -9.76 1.67
CA LYS A 55 1.97 -10.05 1.21
C LYS A 55 2.06 -10.54 -0.23
N HIS A 56 1.18 -11.46 -0.63
CA HIS A 56 1.25 -12.02 -1.99
C HIS A 56 0.93 -10.94 -3.04
N THR A 57 -0.03 -10.09 -2.75
CA THR A 57 -0.35 -8.94 -3.62
C THR A 57 0.82 -7.96 -3.70
N ILE A 58 1.55 -7.76 -2.61
CA ILE A 58 2.78 -6.95 -2.64
C ILE A 58 3.78 -7.50 -3.66
N ASP A 59 3.99 -8.81 -3.69
CA ASP A 59 4.93 -9.44 -4.60
C ASP A 59 4.50 -9.27 -6.07
N ILE A 60 3.23 -9.48 -6.36
CA ILE A 60 2.65 -9.30 -7.70
C ILE A 60 2.84 -7.85 -8.16
N LEU A 61 2.45 -6.90 -7.32
CA LEU A 61 2.49 -5.48 -7.65
C LEU A 61 3.91 -4.99 -7.85
N THR A 62 4.82 -5.38 -6.96
CA THR A 62 6.23 -4.99 -7.02
C THR A 62 6.88 -5.48 -8.31
N LYS A 63 6.59 -6.73 -8.69
CA LYS A 63 7.08 -7.29 -9.95
C LYS A 63 6.62 -6.47 -11.16
N LYS A 64 5.34 -6.12 -11.21
CA LYS A 64 4.78 -5.30 -12.29
C LYS A 64 5.44 -3.91 -12.36
N LEU A 65 5.59 -3.25 -11.24
CA LEU A 65 6.21 -1.92 -11.17
C LEU A 65 7.66 -1.96 -11.69
N ARG A 66 8.42 -2.96 -11.29
CA ARG A 66 9.82 -3.14 -11.73
C ARG A 66 9.91 -3.49 -13.21
N GLU A 67 9.02 -4.32 -13.73
CA GLU A 67 8.94 -4.61 -15.16
C GLU A 67 8.67 -3.34 -15.99
N ASP A 68 7.90 -2.43 -15.45
CA ASP A 68 7.58 -1.12 -16.05
C ASP A 68 8.65 -0.05 -15.78
N LYS A 69 9.82 -0.45 -15.26
CA LYS A 69 10.96 0.43 -15.00
C LYS A 69 10.70 1.54 -13.98
N ILE A 70 9.79 1.29 -13.05
CA ILE A 70 9.56 2.17 -11.90
C ILE A 70 10.40 1.67 -10.74
N SER A 71 11.32 2.51 -10.26
CA SER A 71 12.18 2.15 -9.13
C SER A 71 11.33 1.96 -7.86
N THR A 72 11.34 0.75 -7.32
CA THR A 72 10.43 0.32 -6.25
C THR A 72 11.19 -0.45 -5.19
N GLU A 73 10.99 -0.07 -3.94
CA GLU A 73 11.42 -0.85 -2.77
C GLU A 73 10.21 -1.31 -1.96
N VAL A 74 10.40 -2.32 -1.14
CA VAL A 74 9.33 -3.00 -0.41
C VAL A 74 9.64 -3.06 1.07
N ILE A 75 8.66 -2.71 1.90
CA ILE A 75 8.69 -2.90 3.35
C ILE A 75 7.56 -3.83 3.75
N ARG A 76 7.91 -5.05 4.13
CA ARG A 76 7.00 -6.06 4.68
C ARG A 76 7.39 -6.39 6.11
N GLY A 77 6.51 -7.11 6.82
CA GLY A 77 6.76 -7.51 8.20
C GLY A 77 8.02 -8.36 8.40
N ASP A 78 8.46 -9.08 7.37
CA ASP A 78 9.66 -9.93 7.38
C ASP A 78 10.96 -9.21 7.04
N VAL A 79 10.92 -7.92 6.70
CA VAL A 79 12.12 -7.11 6.48
C VAL A 79 12.73 -6.75 7.83
N SER A 80 14.05 -7.01 8.00
CA SER A 80 14.76 -6.71 9.26
C SER A 80 14.75 -5.21 9.58
N ALA A 81 14.85 -4.87 10.86
CA ALA A 81 14.88 -3.48 11.30
C ALA A 81 16.03 -2.66 10.66
N PRO A 82 17.27 -3.17 10.57
CA PRO A 82 18.33 -2.46 9.87
C PRO A 82 18.03 -2.20 8.39
N ASN A 83 17.46 -3.18 7.70
CA ASN A 83 17.08 -3.04 6.29
C ASN A 83 15.94 -2.04 6.10
N ARG A 84 14.95 -2.04 6.99
CA ARG A 84 13.87 -1.03 6.98
C ARG A 84 14.45 0.37 7.10
N THR A 85 15.31 0.60 8.06
CA THR A 85 15.95 1.90 8.29
C THR A 85 16.70 2.35 7.05
N LYS A 86 17.45 1.45 6.43
CA LYS A 86 18.20 1.74 5.20
C LYS A 86 17.27 2.15 4.06
N ILE A 87 16.18 1.40 3.84
CA ILE A 87 15.22 1.66 2.77
C ILE A 87 14.49 2.98 3.00
N PHE A 88 14.03 3.26 4.23
CA PHE A 88 13.38 4.52 4.56
C PHE A 88 14.29 5.71 4.35
N LYS A 89 15.56 5.61 4.76
CA LYS A 89 16.54 6.66 4.55
C LYS A 89 16.81 6.92 3.07
N GLN A 90 16.95 5.85 2.28
CA GLN A 90 17.12 5.93 0.85
C GLN A 90 15.91 6.61 0.18
N PHE A 91 14.71 6.23 0.57
CA PHE A 91 13.48 6.86 0.06
C PHE A 91 13.43 8.36 0.35
N GLN A 92 13.80 8.76 1.57
CA GLN A 92 13.76 10.16 1.99
C GLN A 92 14.84 11.03 1.33
N GLN A 93 16.02 10.47 1.05
CA GLN A 93 17.21 11.27 0.71
C GLN A 93 17.70 11.12 -0.71
N GLN A 94 17.31 10.06 -1.42
CA GLN A 94 17.82 9.79 -2.77
C GLN A 94 16.70 9.89 -3.81
N ALA A 95 17.08 10.06 -5.08
CA ALA A 95 16.13 10.12 -6.19
C ALA A 95 15.34 8.80 -6.33
N ASP A 96 16.04 7.67 -6.18
CA ASP A 96 15.41 6.34 -6.21
C ASP A 96 15.41 5.72 -4.81
N PRO A 97 14.38 4.95 -4.46
CA PRO A 97 13.24 4.56 -5.28
C PRO A 97 12.21 5.68 -5.42
N LYS A 98 11.49 5.68 -6.55
CA LYS A 98 10.33 6.56 -6.79
C LYS A 98 9.13 6.14 -5.95
N VAL A 99 8.97 4.84 -5.77
CA VAL A 99 7.81 4.22 -5.13
C VAL A 99 8.27 3.34 -3.98
N LEU A 100 7.57 3.40 -2.86
CA LEU A 100 7.73 2.50 -1.74
C LEU A 100 6.43 1.74 -1.52
N VAL A 101 6.47 0.42 -1.63
CA VAL A 101 5.35 -0.47 -1.37
C VAL A 101 5.47 -0.97 0.06
N ILE A 102 4.47 -0.71 0.89
CA ILE A 102 4.53 -1.00 2.33
C ILE A 102 3.31 -1.81 2.76
N GLN A 103 3.54 -2.86 3.52
CA GLN A 103 2.49 -3.46 4.33
C GLN A 103 2.11 -2.47 5.43
N PRO A 104 0.83 -2.09 5.60
CA PRO A 104 0.47 -0.96 6.46
C PRO A 104 0.97 -1.06 7.90
N GLN A 105 0.97 -2.26 8.47
CA GLN A 105 1.43 -2.49 9.84
C GLN A 105 2.93 -2.17 10.01
N ALA A 106 3.72 -2.29 8.94
CA ALA A 106 5.15 -1.98 8.98
C ALA A 106 5.45 -0.48 9.03
N ALA A 107 4.46 0.38 8.76
CA ALA A 107 4.58 1.83 8.85
C ALA A 107 4.15 2.39 10.21
N ALA A 108 3.75 1.54 11.17
CA ALA A 108 3.11 1.96 12.42
C ALA A 108 4.06 2.63 13.43
N HIS A 109 5.37 2.60 13.22
CA HIS A 109 6.37 2.95 14.23
C HIS A 109 6.99 4.36 14.09
N GLY A 110 6.23 5.34 13.64
CA GLY A 110 6.66 6.73 13.71
C GLY A 110 7.64 7.18 12.65
N VAL A 111 7.88 6.39 11.61
CA VAL A 111 8.79 6.76 10.51
C VAL A 111 8.27 7.99 9.75
N THR A 112 9.18 8.84 9.30
CA THR A 112 8.86 10.03 8.50
C THR A 112 9.11 9.73 7.02
N LEU A 113 8.09 9.91 6.16
CA LEU A 113 8.15 9.62 4.73
C LEU A 113 7.66 10.82 3.90
N THR A 114 8.08 12.02 4.28
CA THR A 114 7.67 13.29 3.67
C THR A 114 8.27 13.54 2.28
N ALA A 115 9.16 12.67 1.81
CA ALA A 115 9.58 12.67 0.41
C ALA A 115 8.42 12.34 -0.54
N ALA A 116 7.40 11.65 -0.05
CA ALA A 116 6.15 11.44 -0.77
C ALA A 116 5.09 12.44 -0.33
N ASN A 117 4.24 12.88 -1.25
CA ASN A 117 3.03 13.64 -0.95
C ASN A 117 1.77 12.94 -1.46
N THR A 118 1.92 11.79 -2.08
CA THR A 118 0.83 10.94 -2.54
C THR A 118 0.90 9.59 -1.85
N VAL A 119 -0.22 9.22 -1.22
CA VAL A 119 -0.42 7.92 -0.59
C VAL A 119 -1.49 7.19 -1.39
N VAL A 120 -1.19 5.99 -1.85
CA VAL A 120 -2.15 5.12 -2.53
C VAL A 120 -2.43 3.91 -1.66
N TRP A 121 -3.69 3.66 -1.38
CA TRP A 121 -4.15 2.41 -0.81
C TRP A 121 -4.57 1.50 -1.95
N TRP A 122 -3.81 0.45 -2.18
CA TRP A 122 -4.15 -0.57 -3.19
C TRP A 122 -5.45 -1.29 -2.87
N GLY A 123 -5.69 -1.51 -1.60
CA GLY A 123 -6.92 -1.99 -1.02
C GLY A 123 -6.97 -1.58 0.44
N PRO A 124 -8.14 -1.64 1.09
CA PRO A 124 -8.28 -1.16 2.46
C PRO A 124 -7.74 -2.14 3.48
N THR A 125 -7.16 -1.60 4.56
CA THR A 125 -7.02 -2.34 5.81
C THR A 125 -8.35 -2.34 6.57
N SER A 126 -8.59 -3.33 7.42
CA SER A 126 -9.78 -3.36 8.29
C SER A 126 -9.59 -2.59 9.60
N SER A 127 -8.38 -2.11 9.89
CA SER A 127 -8.05 -1.39 11.12
C SER A 127 -8.02 0.11 10.90
N LEU A 128 -8.92 0.84 11.57
CA LEU A 128 -8.94 2.30 11.56
C LEU A 128 -7.63 2.88 12.11
N GLU A 129 -7.11 2.31 13.18
CA GLU A 129 -5.86 2.73 13.79
C GLU A 129 -4.68 2.61 12.81
N THR A 130 -4.55 1.45 12.16
CA THR A 130 -3.51 1.20 11.15
C THR A 130 -3.63 2.20 10.00
N TYR A 131 -4.86 2.45 9.53
CA TYR A 131 -5.13 3.40 8.45
C TYR A 131 -4.66 4.81 8.81
N ALA A 132 -5.07 5.29 9.98
CA ALA A 132 -4.71 6.63 10.45
C ALA A 132 -3.19 6.78 10.66
N GLN A 133 -2.56 5.80 11.29
CA GLN A 133 -1.11 5.82 11.54
C GLN A 133 -0.30 5.78 10.25
N ALA A 134 -0.71 4.95 9.29
CA ALA A 134 -0.04 4.84 8.01
C ALA A 134 -0.09 6.16 7.23
N ASN A 135 -1.26 6.79 7.12
CA ASN A 135 -1.40 8.08 6.44
C ASN A 135 -0.59 9.18 7.11
N ALA A 136 -0.45 9.14 8.44
CA ALA A 136 0.30 10.12 9.20
C ALA A 136 1.82 10.09 8.93
N ARG A 137 2.35 9.07 8.25
CA ARG A 137 3.79 9.01 7.88
C ARG A 137 4.16 10.07 6.85
N VAL A 138 3.21 10.47 6.02
CA VAL A 138 3.39 11.45 4.94
C VAL A 138 2.86 12.84 5.36
N HIS A 139 1.69 12.90 5.97
CA HIS A 139 1.07 14.13 6.44
C HIS A 139 1.55 14.48 7.85
N ARG A 140 2.73 15.10 7.95
CA ARG A 140 3.35 15.46 9.23
C ARG A 140 4.34 16.60 9.07
N SER A 141 4.95 17.05 10.16
CA SER A 141 5.97 18.11 10.16
C SER A 141 7.09 17.82 9.17
N GLY A 142 7.46 18.80 8.38
CA GLY A 142 8.45 18.67 7.30
C GLY A 142 7.83 18.40 5.93
N GLN A 143 6.51 18.19 5.85
CA GLN A 143 5.81 18.11 4.57
C GLN A 143 5.51 19.51 4.05
N ASP A 144 6.10 19.83 2.90
CA ASP A 144 5.97 21.15 2.26
C ASP A 144 4.98 21.18 1.09
N HIS A 145 4.35 20.03 0.80
CA HIS A 145 3.40 19.87 -0.29
C HIS A 145 2.04 19.41 0.23
N LYS A 146 1.00 19.68 -0.55
CA LYS A 146 -0.33 19.13 -0.29
C LYS A 146 -0.28 17.60 -0.38
N CYS A 147 -0.81 16.93 0.63
CA CYS A 147 -0.90 15.48 0.66
C CYS A 147 -2.20 15.01 0.00
N THR A 148 -2.09 14.00 -0.85
CA THR A 148 -3.22 13.35 -1.50
C THR A 148 -3.27 11.88 -1.07
N VAL A 149 -4.45 11.43 -0.64
CA VAL A 149 -4.70 10.03 -0.31
C VAL A 149 -5.67 9.47 -1.36
N VAL A 150 -5.22 8.45 -2.07
CA VAL A 150 -5.99 7.79 -3.11
C VAL A 150 -6.39 6.39 -2.62
N GLN A 151 -7.68 6.09 -2.68
CA GLN A 151 -8.23 4.79 -2.31
C GLN A 151 -8.64 4.04 -3.57
N LEU A 152 -7.91 2.99 -3.93
CA LEU A 152 -8.28 2.14 -5.06
C LEU A 152 -9.32 1.12 -4.61
N GLN A 153 -10.36 0.97 -5.39
CA GLN A 153 -11.46 0.05 -5.08
C GLN A 153 -12.06 -0.49 -6.38
N GLY A 154 -12.45 -1.76 -6.35
CA GLY A 154 -13.10 -2.44 -7.47
C GLY A 154 -14.24 -3.33 -7.01
N SER A 155 -14.60 -3.29 -5.73
CA SER A 155 -15.66 -4.13 -5.17
C SER A 155 -16.48 -3.38 -4.12
N ASN A 156 -17.71 -3.87 -3.89
CA ASN A 156 -18.58 -3.29 -2.87
C ASN A 156 -18.02 -3.48 -1.45
N VAL A 157 -17.34 -4.60 -1.20
CA VAL A 157 -16.73 -4.84 0.12
C VAL A 157 -15.63 -3.83 0.40
N GLU A 158 -14.78 -3.54 -0.57
CA GLU A 158 -13.74 -2.53 -0.42
C GLU A 158 -14.33 -1.14 -0.17
N ARG A 159 -15.33 -0.76 -0.93
CA ARG A 159 -16.02 0.53 -0.77
C ARG A 159 -16.60 0.69 0.63
N ARG A 160 -17.23 -0.34 1.17
CA ARG A 160 -17.79 -0.33 2.53
C ARG A 160 -16.71 -0.18 3.60
N VAL A 161 -15.59 -0.88 3.43
CA VAL A 161 -14.47 -0.77 4.38
C VAL A 161 -13.86 0.62 4.35
N TYR A 162 -13.62 1.19 3.16
CA TYR A 162 -13.14 2.57 3.07
C TYR A 162 -14.10 3.58 3.71
N ALA A 163 -15.41 3.40 3.52
CA ALA A 163 -16.39 4.27 4.13
C ALA A 163 -16.32 4.22 5.67
N LEU A 164 -16.10 3.05 6.25
CA LEU A 164 -15.89 2.90 7.69
C LEU A 164 -14.58 3.57 8.16
N LEU A 165 -13.52 3.50 7.37
CA LEU A 165 -12.24 4.14 7.69
C LEU A 165 -12.33 5.67 7.63
N ASP A 166 -13.10 6.21 6.70
CA ASP A 166 -13.28 7.65 6.52
C ASP A 166 -14.28 8.25 7.53
N ASN A 167 -15.16 7.43 8.08
CA ASN A 167 -16.27 7.83 8.93
C ASN A 167 -15.87 7.68 10.42
N ARG A 168 -15.15 8.63 10.92
CA ARG A 168 -14.66 8.64 12.31
C ARG A 168 -15.65 9.26 13.27
#